data_55f530981473bf8db3540b6c05034b76
#
_entry.id   55f530981473bf8db3540b6c05034b76
#
_cell.length_a   1.000
_cell.length_b   1.000
_cell.length_c   1.000
_cell.angle_alpha   90.00
_cell.angle_beta   90.00
_cell.angle_gamma   90.00
#
_symmetry.space_group_name_H-M   'P 1'
#
loop_
_entity.id
_entity.type
_entity.pdbx_description
1 polymer ?
#
loop_
_entity_poly.entity_id
_entity_poly.type
_entity_poly.pdbx_seq_one_letter_code
_entity_poly.pdbx_strand_id
1 'polypeptide(L)'
;EAEIIENFYNQAKALNPYIDFFYFDVWSSIKEVKCGINAIKEFKKPYLVGLHISEGTTLPSGESIKEIKDIIDENALGVILACVSPENFEKNLSELKSLNIPFGFKLNGFVTTKLKESYTSIFIGNKSNPNEILGKREDLTPTRIKEIAKEFKDAGATIIGGCCETTPSHIEAMAK
;
A
#
# COMPACT_ATOMS: atom_id res chain seq x y z
N GLU A 1 7.33 -18.88 9.78
CA GLU A 1 6.17 -18.07 10.21
C GLU A 1 6.32 -17.57 11.65
N ALA A 2 6.70 -18.41 12.60
CA ALA A 2 6.82 -18.02 14.00
C ALA A 2 7.75 -16.81 14.21
N GLU A 3 8.91 -16.81 13.57
CA GLU A 3 9.87 -15.69 13.63
C GLU A 3 9.28 -14.39 13.03
N ILE A 4 8.51 -14.48 11.95
CA ILE A 4 7.86 -13.31 11.35
C ILE A 4 6.81 -12.75 12.30
N ILE A 5 5.99 -13.61 12.90
CA ILE A 5 4.98 -13.20 13.89
C ILE A 5 5.64 -12.55 15.10
N GLU A 6 6.71 -13.13 15.62
CA GLU A 6 7.45 -12.58 16.76
C GLU A 6 8.03 -11.19 16.45
N ASN A 7 8.62 -10.99 15.29
CA ASN A 7 9.15 -9.70 14.86
C ASN A 7 8.05 -8.64 14.75
N PHE A 8 6.92 -8.96 14.12
CA PHE A 8 5.78 -8.05 14.03
C PHE A 8 5.15 -7.78 15.41
N TYR A 9 5.05 -8.79 16.26
CA TYR A 9 4.56 -8.64 17.62
C TYR A 9 5.41 -7.66 18.45
N ASN A 10 6.73 -7.77 18.40
CA ASN A 10 7.62 -6.89 19.13
C ASN A 10 7.49 -5.42 18.66
N GLN A 11 7.34 -5.18 17.36
CA GLN A 11 7.05 -3.85 16.83
C GLN A 11 5.67 -3.34 17.27
N ALA A 12 4.65 -4.16 17.13
CA ALA A 12 3.29 -3.83 17.50
C ALA A 12 3.18 -3.52 19.02
N LYS A 13 3.82 -4.31 19.86
CA LYS A 13 3.87 -4.09 21.30
C LYS A 13 4.48 -2.75 21.68
N ALA A 14 5.56 -2.35 21.00
CA ALA A 14 6.20 -1.07 21.23
C ALA A 14 5.31 0.12 20.79
N LEU A 15 4.56 -0.03 19.71
CA LEU A 15 3.70 1.02 19.16
C LEU A 15 2.34 1.11 19.86
N ASN A 16 1.83 -0.01 20.35
CA ASN A 16 0.46 -0.13 20.86
C ASN A 16 0.01 0.96 21.83
N PRO A 17 0.83 1.45 22.79
CA PRO A 17 0.40 2.51 23.71
C PRO A 17 0.15 3.87 23.06
N TYR A 18 0.63 4.10 21.82
CA TYR A 18 0.70 5.40 21.17
C TYR A 18 -0.17 5.53 19.93
N ILE A 19 -0.89 4.47 19.53
CA ILE A 19 -1.65 4.41 18.29
C ILE A 19 -3.11 4.06 18.54
N ASP A 20 -3.98 4.46 17.62
CA ASP A 20 -5.39 4.09 17.62
C ASP A 20 -5.68 2.84 16.78
N PHE A 21 -4.89 2.60 15.74
CA PHE A 21 -4.97 1.44 14.87
C PHE A 21 -3.60 1.07 14.29
N PHE A 22 -3.46 -0.16 13.81
CA PHE A 22 -2.26 -0.62 13.09
C PHE A 22 -2.41 -0.39 11.59
N TYR A 23 -1.34 0.01 10.92
CA TYR A 23 -1.30 0.07 9.46
C TYR A 23 -0.18 -0.84 8.94
N PHE A 24 -0.57 -1.86 8.18
CA PHE A 24 0.34 -2.77 7.49
C PHE A 24 0.70 -2.16 6.15
N ASP A 25 1.83 -1.50 6.04
CA ASP A 25 2.19 -0.69 4.86
C ASP A 25 3.04 -1.44 3.85
N VAL A 26 2.60 -1.47 2.60
CA VAL A 26 3.35 -1.98 1.42
C VAL A 26 3.70 -3.48 1.53
N TRP A 27 2.78 -4.30 2.00
CA TRP A 27 3.02 -5.73 2.15
C TRP A 27 2.85 -6.49 0.84
N SER A 28 3.75 -7.46 0.62
CA SER A 28 3.97 -8.12 -0.68
C SER A 28 3.38 -9.52 -0.79
N SER A 29 2.82 -10.06 0.29
CA SER A 29 2.21 -11.40 0.32
C SER A 29 1.05 -11.53 1.30
N ILE A 30 0.11 -12.39 0.98
CA ILE A 30 -0.99 -12.77 1.87
C ILE A 30 -0.47 -13.42 3.15
N LYS A 31 0.64 -14.16 3.05
CA LYS A 31 1.32 -14.75 4.20
C LYS A 31 1.81 -13.70 5.20
N GLU A 32 2.41 -12.60 4.75
CA GLU A 32 2.85 -11.51 5.63
C GLU A 32 1.66 -10.88 6.34
N VAL A 33 0.57 -10.60 5.61
CA VAL A 33 -0.66 -10.04 6.20
C VAL A 33 -1.21 -10.97 7.28
N LYS A 34 -1.28 -12.27 7.02
CA LYS A 34 -1.73 -13.27 7.99
C LYS A 34 -0.84 -13.29 9.25
N CYS A 35 0.48 -13.22 9.07
CA CYS A 35 1.41 -13.15 10.19
C CYS A 35 1.22 -11.88 11.01
N GLY A 36 1.01 -10.73 10.35
CA GLY A 36 0.77 -9.45 11.01
C GLY A 36 -0.53 -9.42 11.79
N ILE A 37 -1.62 -9.90 11.22
CA ILE A 37 -2.91 -10.02 11.93
C ILE A 37 -2.75 -10.89 13.18
N ASN A 38 -2.08 -12.04 13.07
CA ASN A 38 -1.80 -12.90 14.21
C ASN A 38 -0.95 -12.20 15.28
N ALA A 39 0.03 -11.41 14.89
CA ALA A 39 0.93 -10.69 15.78
C ALA A 39 0.21 -9.59 16.60
N ILE A 40 -0.83 -8.95 16.04
CA ILE A 40 -1.54 -7.85 16.71
C ILE A 40 -2.81 -8.30 17.44
N LYS A 41 -3.21 -9.55 17.31
CA LYS A 41 -4.51 -10.07 17.77
C LYS A 41 -4.81 -9.79 19.24
N GLU A 42 -3.81 -9.88 20.11
CA GLU A 42 -4.00 -9.64 21.54
C GLU A 42 -4.27 -8.17 21.90
N PHE A 43 -3.85 -7.22 21.06
CA PHE A 43 -4.02 -5.79 21.31
C PHE A 43 -5.44 -5.30 21.03
N LYS A 44 -6.25 -6.08 20.33
CA LYS A 44 -7.69 -5.79 20.03
C LYS A 44 -7.92 -4.40 19.42
N LYS A 45 -6.98 -3.91 18.62
CA LYS A 45 -7.09 -2.67 17.88
C LYS A 45 -7.45 -2.91 16.43
N PRO A 46 -8.18 -1.97 15.79
CA PRO A 46 -8.42 -2.02 14.37
C PRO A 46 -7.12 -2.00 13.56
N TYR A 47 -7.19 -2.44 12.32
CA TYR A 47 -6.03 -2.38 11.42
C TYR A 47 -6.44 -2.05 9.98
N LEU A 48 -5.52 -1.43 9.25
CA LEU A 48 -5.61 -1.14 7.83
C LEU A 48 -4.55 -1.97 7.09
N VAL A 49 -4.93 -2.58 5.98
CA VAL A 49 -4.01 -3.38 5.17
C VAL A 49 -3.62 -2.62 3.91
N GLY A 50 -2.33 -2.38 3.73
CA GLY A 50 -1.74 -1.80 2.52
C GLY A 50 -0.97 -2.86 1.73
N LEU A 51 -1.56 -3.33 0.64
CA LEU A 51 -0.96 -4.32 -0.26
C LEU A 51 -0.13 -3.64 -1.33
N HIS A 52 1.00 -4.23 -1.70
CA HIS A 52 1.83 -3.77 -2.80
C HIS A 52 1.53 -4.54 -4.07
N ILE A 53 1.26 -3.81 -5.15
CA ILE A 53 1.23 -4.35 -6.51
C ILE A 53 2.14 -3.49 -7.38
N SER A 54 3.25 -4.04 -7.82
CA SER A 54 4.18 -3.35 -8.70
C SER A 54 3.57 -3.04 -10.06
N GLU A 55 3.13 -4.09 -10.72
CA GLU A 55 2.43 -4.03 -12.01
C GLU A 55 1.50 -5.25 -12.12
N GLY A 56 0.36 -5.06 -12.81
CA GLY A 56 -0.61 -6.13 -13.00
C GLY A 56 -1.66 -6.20 -11.91
N THR A 57 -2.07 -7.40 -11.56
CA THR A 57 -3.21 -7.67 -10.65
C THR A 57 -2.88 -8.66 -9.52
N THR A 58 -1.61 -9.05 -9.40
CA THR A 58 -1.15 -9.96 -8.34
C THR A 58 -0.14 -9.28 -7.44
N LEU A 59 -0.06 -9.75 -6.20
CA LEU A 59 1.02 -9.37 -5.29
C LEU A 59 2.36 -9.90 -5.82
N PRO A 60 3.51 -9.38 -5.36
CA PRO A 60 4.82 -9.89 -5.73
C PRO A 60 5.02 -11.39 -5.49
N SER A 61 4.37 -11.96 -4.48
CA SER A 61 4.34 -13.40 -4.18
C SER A 61 3.43 -14.23 -5.11
N GLY A 62 2.63 -13.57 -5.96
CA GLY A 62 1.80 -14.22 -6.98
C GLY A 62 0.32 -14.36 -6.62
N GLU A 63 -0.07 -14.08 -5.37
CA GLU A 63 -1.47 -14.18 -4.95
C GLU A 63 -2.34 -13.04 -5.50
N SER A 64 -3.64 -13.30 -5.62
CA SER A 64 -4.66 -12.30 -5.94
C SER A 64 -5.03 -11.45 -4.72
N ILE A 65 -5.41 -10.19 -4.93
CA ILE A 65 -5.98 -9.33 -3.88
C ILE A 65 -7.20 -10.01 -3.21
N LYS A 66 -7.99 -10.78 -3.96
CA LYS A 66 -9.19 -11.44 -3.43
C LYS A 66 -8.91 -12.40 -2.28
N GLU A 67 -7.74 -13.00 -2.26
CA GLU A 67 -7.34 -13.93 -1.21
C GLU A 67 -7.22 -13.26 0.17
N ILE A 68 -7.12 -11.92 0.22
CA ILE A 68 -7.15 -11.16 1.47
C ILE A 68 -8.45 -11.38 2.25
N LYS A 69 -9.56 -11.64 1.54
CA LYS A 69 -10.89 -11.80 2.13
C LYS A 69 -10.98 -12.96 3.11
N ASP A 70 -10.18 -13.98 2.90
CA ASP A 70 -10.19 -15.19 3.73
C ASP A 70 -9.39 -15.05 5.03
N ILE A 71 -8.65 -13.95 5.17
CA ILE A 71 -7.74 -13.75 6.32
C ILE A 71 -8.03 -12.50 7.15
N ILE A 72 -8.74 -11.51 6.61
CA ILE A 72 -9.17 -10.33 7.37
C ILE A 72 -10.39 -10.64 8.21
N ASP A 73 -10.53 -9.94 9.34
CA ASP A 73 -11.65 -10.05 10.27
C ASP A 73 -12.40 -8.71 10.41
N GLU A 74 -13.34 -8.64 11.32
CA GLU A 74 -14.17 -7.46 11.59
C GLU A 74 -13.39 -6.24 12.10
N ASN A 75 -12.13 -6.41 12.50
CA ASN A 75 -11.28 -5.30 12.92
C ASN A 75 -10.56 -4.62 11.74
N ALA A 76 -10.69 -5.17 10.53
CA ALA A 76 -10.11 -4.56 9.34
C ALA A 76 -10.86 -3.27 8.97
N LEU A 77 -10.18 -2.13 9.02
CA LEU A 77 -10.71 -0.82 8.59
C LEU A 77 -10.86 -0.73 7.07
N GLY A 78 -10.10 -1.52 6.33
CA GLY A 78 -10.13 -1.57 4.88
C GLY A 78 -8.85 -2.14 4.28
N VAL A 79 -8.84 -2.21 2.95
CA VAL A 79 -7.68 -2.61 2.15
C VAL A 79 -7.32 -1.52 1.16
N ILE A 80 -6.07 -1.12 1.12
CA ILE A 80 -5.57 -0.16 0.14
C ILE A 80 -4.45 -0.77 -0.70
N LEU A 81 -4.28 -0.28 -1.91
CA LEU A 81 -3.05 -0.51 -2.66
C LEU A 81 -2.04 0.58 -2.28
N ALA A 82 -0.95 0.15 -1.69
CA ALA A 82 0.08 1.03 -1.17
C ALA A 82 1.25 1.13 -2.15
N CYS A 83 1.72 2.35 -2.39
CA CYS A 83 2.77 2.66 -3.36
C CYS A 83 2.44 2.18 -4.78
N VAL A 84 1.26 2.50 -5.25
CA VAL A 84 0.70 2.06 -6.54
C VAL A 84 0.63 3.23 -7.52
N SER A 85 0.86 2.97 -8.82
CA SER A 85 0.58 3.97 -9.86
C SER A 85 -0.93 4.11 -10.07
N PRO A 86 -1.43 5.27 -10.55
CA PRO A 86 -2.84 5.45 -10.87
C PRO A 86 -3.38 4.37 -11.82
N GLU A 87 -2.65 4.07 -12.86
CA GLU A 87 -3.03 3.10 -13.90
C GLU A 87 -3.13 1.68 -13.32
N ASN A 88 -2.24 1.38 -12.39
CA ASN A 88 -2.24 0.06 -11.74
C ASN A 88 -3.34 -0.06 -10.70
N PHE A 89 -3.68 1.03 -10.00
CA PHE A 89 -4.84 1.08 -9.12
C PHE A 89 -6.14 0.86 -9.91
N GLU A 90 -6.30 1.55 -11.05
CA GLU A 90 -7.46 1.40 -11.94
C GLU A 90 -7.68 -0.05 -12.38
N LYS A 91 -6.62 -0.75 -12.81
CA LYS A 91 -6.67 -2.16 -13.18
C LYS A 91 -7.20 -3.08 -12.09
N ASN A 92 -7.00 -2.72 -10.83
CA ASN A 92 -7.36 -3.51 -9.68
C ASN A 92 -8.70 -3.12 -9.02
N LEU A 93 -9.37 -2.08 -9.51
CA LEU A 93 -10.63 -1.57 -8.93
C LEU A 93 -11.71 -2.63 -8.82
N SER A 94 -11.87 -3.49 -9.82
CA SER A 94 -12.91 -4.53 -9.79
C SER A 94 -12.67 -5.55 -8.68
N GLU A 95 -11.42 -5.92 -8.43
CA GLU A 95 -11.07 -6.85 -7.35
C GLU A 95 -11.26 -6.20 -5.98
N LEU A 96 -10.80 -4.96 -5.80
CA LEU A 96 -11.01 -4.21 -4.56
C LEU A 96 -12.48 -4.07 -4.20
N LYS A 97 -13.33 -3.71 -5.18
CA LYS A 97 -14.79 -3.64 -5.00
C LYS A 97 -15.40 -4.97 -4.56
N SER A 98 -14.89 -6.09 -5.07
CA SER A 98 -15.40 -7.41 -4.75
C SER A 98 -15.15 -7.86 -3.29
N LEU A 99 -14.26 -7.16 -2.59
CA LEU A 99 -13.99 -7.42 -1.16
C LEU A 99 -15.17 -7.01 -0.27
N ASN A 100 -16.03 -6.07 -0.72
CA ASN A 100 -17.14 -5.50 0.04
C ASN A 100 -16.76 -4.88 1.40
N ILE A 101 -15.58 -4.29 1.45
CA ILE A 101 -15.05 -3.52 2.59
C ILE A 101 -14.53 -2.17 2.09
N PRO A 102 -14.29 -1.18 2.97
CA PRO A 102 -13.64 0.05 2.57
C PRO A 102 -12.31 -0.23 1.86
N PHE A 103 -12.08 0.47 0.76
CA PHE A 103 -10.84 0.34 0.00
C PHE A 103 -10.29 1.70 -0.45
N GLY A 104 -9.04 1.70 -0.88
CA GLY A 104 -8.41 2.92 -1.33
C GLY A 104 -6.98 2.74 -1.82
N PHE A 105 -6.21 3.83 -1.76
CA PHE A 105 -4.89 3.90 -2.36
C PHE A 105 -3.91 4.81 -1.61
N LYS A 106 -2.63 4.54 -1.80
CA LYS A 106 -1.51 5.48 -1.64
C LYS A 106 -0.78 5.55 -2.98
N LEU A 107 -1.07 6.61 -3.77
CA LEU A 107 -0.47 6.77 -5.10
C LEU A 107 1.00 7.14 -5.01
N ASN A 108 1.82 6.53 -5.87
CA ASN A 108 3.19 6.95 -6.11
C ASN A 108 3.33 7.73 -7.41
N GLY A 109 4.39 8.52 -7.50
CA GLY A 109 4.77 9.29 -8.68
C GLY A 109 5.99 8.71 -9.42
N PHE A 110 6.23 7.41 -9.36
CA PHE A 110 7.30 6.77 -10.10
C PHE A 110 6.92 6.52 -11.57
N VAL A 111 7.92 6.58 -12.45
CA VAL A 111 7.78 6.14 -13.86
C VAL A 111 7.55 4.63 -13.90
N THR A 112 8.24 3.88 -13.06
CA THR A 112 8.05 2.44 -12.87
C THR A 112 8.40 2.01 -11.45
N THR A 113 7.74 0.99 -10.94
CA THR A 113 8.13 0.30 -9.70
C THR A 113 8.82 -1.05 -9.98
N LYS A 114 8.97 -1.39 -11.28
CA LYS A 114 9.61 -2.64 -11.71
C LYS A 114 11.05 -2.39 -12.09
N LEU A 115 11.97 -2.90 -11.28
CA LEU A 115 13.38 -2.87 -11.58
C LEU A 115 13.75 -4.01 -12.54
N LYS A 116 14.61 -3.69 -13.53
CA LYS A 116 15.11 -4.67 -14.51
C LYS A 116 16.16 -5.60 -13.92
N GLU A 117 16.82 -5.17 -12.86
CA GLU A 117 17.90 -5.91 -12.17
C GLU A 117 17.64 -5.91 -10.66
N SER A 118 18.31 -6.81 -9.92
CA SER A 118 18.11 -6.88 -8.47
C SER A 118 18.51 -5.55 -7.81
N TYR A 119 17.66 -5.08 -6.94
CA TYR A 119 17.80 -3.80 -6.22
C TYR A 119 19.16 -3.66 -5.51
N THR A 120 19.73 -4.76 -5.05
CA THR A 120 21.00 -4.81 -4.34
C THR A 120 22.23 -4.60 -5.21
N SER A 121 22.19 -4.93 -6.51
CA SER A 121 23.33 -4.78 -7.41
C SER A 121 23.58 -3.34 -7.86
N ILE A 122 22.53 -2.49 -7.84
CA ILE A 122 22.58 -1.11 -8.30
C ILE A 122 23.15 -0.18 -7.21
N PHE A 123 23.01 -0.53 -5.94
CA PHE A 123 23.46 0.28 -4.81
C PHE A 123 24.92 0.11 -4.44
N ILE A 124 25.58 -0.92 -4.94
CA ILE A 124 27.00 -1.15 -4.68
C ILE A 124 27.84 -0.23 -5.56
N GLY A 125 28.03 1.01 -5.11
CA GLY A 125 28.99 1.94 -5.70
C GLY A 125 28.52 3.33 -6.08
N ASN A 126 27.23 3.60 -6.12
CA ASN A 126 26.71 4.96 -6.36
C ASN A 126 25.96 5.50 -5.13
N LYS A 127 26.33 6.72 -4.71
CA LYS A 127 25.66 7.45 -3.63
C LYS A 127 24.30 8.06 -4.06
N SER A 128 23.68 7.54 -5.12
CA SER A 128 22.43 8.06 -5.66
C SER A 128 21.21 7.63 -4.82
N ASN A 129 20.23 8.51 -4.76
CA ASN A 129 18.96 8.23 -4.14
C ASN A 129 18.28 7.04 -4.83
N PRO A 130 17.83 6.00 -4.11
CA PRO A 130 17.12 4.86 -4.68
C PRO A 130 15.96 5.26 -5.61
N ASN A 131 15.25 6.32 -5.28
CA ASN A 131 14.11 6.79 -6.05
C ASN A 131 14.49 7.32 -7.45
N GLU A 132 15.73 7.81 -7.64
CA GLU A 132 16.19 8.30 -8.94
C GLU A 132 16.18 7.22 -10.01
N ILE A 133 16.38 5.95 -9.62
CA ILE A 133 16.39 4.79 -10.53
C ILE A 133 14.99 4.49 -11.05
N LEU A 134 13.98 4.74 -10.24
CA LEU A 134 12.57 4.50 -10.58
C LEU A 134 11.98 5.62 -11.43
N GLY A 135 12.66 6.77 -11.49
CA GLY A 135 12.27 7.97 -12.21
C GLY A 135 11.02 8.62 -11.61
N LYS A 136 10.93 9.93 -11.76
CA LYS A 136 9.80 10.73 -11.31
C LYS A 136 8.89 11.09 -12.48
N ARG A 137 7.60 10.97 -12.28
CA ARG A 137 6.55 11.39 -13.23
C ARG A 137 6.27 12.87 -13.08
N GLU A 138 6.57 13.64 -14.11
CA GLU A 138 6.31 15.08 -14.14
C GLU A 138 4.84 15.40 -14.52
N ASP A 139 4.13 14.46 -15.13
CA ASP A 139 2.72 14.60 -15.48
C ASP A 139 1.77 14.51 -14.27
N LEU A 140 2.19 13.86 -13.18
CA LEU A 140 1.40 13.75 -11.95
C LEU A 140 1.52 15.02 -11.08
N THR A 141 1.11 16.15 -11.62
CA THR A 141 1.01 17.41 -10.87
C THR A 141 -0.07 17.33 -9.78
N PRO A 142 -0.08 18.24 -8.78
CA PRO A 142 -1.16 18.31 -7.79
C PRO A 142 -2.56 18.42 -8.42
N THR A 143 -2.71 19.17 -9.52
CA THR A 143 -3.98 19.26 -10.24
C THR A 143 -4.38 17.93 -10.85
N ARG A 144 -3.46 17.24 -11.52
CA ARG A 144 -3.75 15.94 -12.13
C ARG A 144 -4.07 14.87 -11.09
N ILE A 145 -3.34 14.84 -9.97
CA ILE A 145 -3.61 13.92 -8.85
C ILE A 145 -4.99 14.17 -8.23
N LYS A 146 -5.44 15.42 -8.13
CA LYS A 146 -6.79 15.75 -7.69
C LYS A 146 -7.87 15.13 -8.59
N GLU A 147 -7.71 15.27 -9.91
CA GLU A 147 -8.64 14.69 -10.88
C GLU A 147 -8.72 13.17 -10.74
N ILE A 148 -7.55 12.50 -10.71
CA ILE A 148 -7.44 11.05 -10.53
C ILE A 148 -8.07 10.61 -9.20
N ALA A 149 -7.77 11.31 -8.11
CA ALA A 149 -8.34 11.00 -6.81
C ALA A 149 -9.86 11.14 -6.82
N LYS A 150 -10.41 12.16 -7.51
CA LYS A 150 -11.84 12.31 -7.68
C LYS A 150 -12.45 11.15 -8.46
N GLU A 151 -11.86 10.75 -9.58
CA GLU A 151 -12.29 9.59 -10.38
C GLU A 151 -12.36 8.32 -9.52
N PHE A 152 -11.35 8.08 -8.68
CA PHE A 152 -11.31 6.91 -7.82
C PHE A 152 -12.27 7.00 -6.62
N LYS A 153 -12.50 8.20 -6.08
CA LYS A 153 -13.55 8.45 -5.08
C LYS A 153 -14.94 8.15 -5.67
N ASP A 154 -15.21 8.67 -6.87
CA ASP A 154 -16.47 8.42 -7.59
C ASP A 154 -16.64 6.91 -7.90
N ALA A 155 -15.54 6.20 -8.08
CA ALA A 155 -15.51 4.74 -8.23
C ALA A 155 -15.69 3.96 -6.91
N GLY A 156 -15.71 4.63 -5.75
CA GLY A 156 -15.98 4.04 -4.44
C GLY A 156 -14.78 3.96 -3.48
N ALA A 157 -13.61 4.49 -3.84
CA ALA A 157 -12.48 4.55 -2.92
C ALA A 157 -12.76 5.54 -1.78
N THR A 158 -12.57 5.13 -0.54
CA THR A 158 -12.83 5.94 0.67
C THR A 158 -11.56 6.26 1.46
N ILE A 159 -10.46 5.58 1.20
CA ILE A 159 -9.17 5.77 1.85
C ILE A 159 -8.18 6.29 0.82
N ILE A 160 -7.66 7.50 1.03
CA ILE A 160 -6.93 8.26 0.01
C ILE A 160 -5.61 8.74 0.59
N GLY A 161 -4.53 8.51 -0.12
CA GLY A 161 -3.21 8.95 0.29
C GLY A 161 -2.20 9.04 -0.83
N GLY A 162 -1.06 9.61 -0.48
CA GLY A 162 0.13 9.67 -1.33
C GLY A 162 1.25 8.80 -0.79
N CYS A 163 2.17 8.42 -1.64
CA CYS A 163 3.38 7.66 -1.35
C CYS A 163 4.61 8.35 -1.96
N CYS A 164 5.56 7.59 -2.45
CA CYS A 164 6.80 8.10 -3.04
C CYS A 164 6.53 9.13 -4.15
N GLU A 165 7.38 10.16 -4.23
CA GLU A 165 7.29 11.28 -5.18
C GLU A 165 6.00 12.13 -5.07
N THR A 166 5.16 11.92 -4.06
CA THR A 166 4.07 12.84 -3.72
C THR A 166 4.51 13.82 -2.62
N THR A 167 4.03 15.05 -2.70
CA THR A 167 4.38 16.14 -1.80
C THR A 167 3.15 16.63 -1.01
N PRO A 168 3.31 17.48 0.01
CA PRO A 168 2.17 18.06 0.73
C PRO A 168 1.14 18.74 -0.19
N SER A 169 1.58 19.37 -1.29
CA SER A 169 0.66 19.99 -2.26
C SER A 169 -0.21 18.97 -3.01
N HIS A 170 0.28 17.76 -3.25
CA HIS A 170 -0.53 16.67 -3.80
C HIS A 170 -1.59 16.22 -2.79
N ILE A 171 -1.21 16.07 -1.52
CA ILE A 171 -2.15 15.69 -0.45
C ILE A 171 -3.23 16.77 -0.27
N GLU A 172 -2.84 18.04 -0.25
CA GLU A 172 -3.78 19.17 -0.18
C GLU A 172 -4.78 19.15 -1.35
N ALA A 173 -4.29 18.87 -2.56
CA ALA A 173 -5.13 18.80 -3.75
C ALA A 173 -6.12 17.64 -3.69
N MET A 174 -5.73 16.46 -3.22
CA MET A 174 -6.62 15.30 -3.05
C MET A 174 -7.67 15.49 -1.95
N ALA A 175 -7.37 16.31 -0.93
CA ALA A 175 -8.28 16.59 0.19
C ALA A 175 -9.41 17.59 -0.16
N LYS A 176 -9.26 18.34 -1.25
CA LYS A 176 -10.22 19.34 -1.76
C LYS A 176 -11.13 18.76 -2.83
#